data_19023b34faa1048d6f33ce09b400b69c
#
_entry.id   19023b34faa1048d6f33ce09b400b69c
#
_cell.length_a   1.000
_cell.length_b   1.000
_cell.length_c   1.000
_cell.angle_alpha   90.00
_cell.angle_beta   90.00
_cell.angle_gamma   90.00
#
_symmetry.space_group_name_H-M   'P 1'
#
loop_
_entity.id
_entity.type
_entity.pdbx_description
1 polymer ?
#
loop_
_entity_poly.entity_id
_entity_poly.type
_entity_poly.pdbx_seq_one_letter_code
_entity_poly.pdbx_strand_id
1 'polypeptide(L)'
;MNEERRTQQGRQQEVARGNSPATDKNLSSASSPASLRILITNDDGINAEGLDVCAEIARALSDDVWIVAPEFDQSGVSHSLSLNDPLRLRPVAERRFAVKGTPTDCVIMGSRHVIKDRQPTLVLSGVNRGRNAGEDVIYSGTVAGAVEGTILGIPSFALSQAYKSRSANPPHWATAIRFAPEIIRRVLQAGIPHDVLINVNFPDCAPEEVKGIAVTAQGRNRQERLQIDARHDGRGNAYYWIAYVRMRGMPPADGTDISALADNRIAVTPLRLDMTDEPFMTQLAQVFD
;
A
#
# COMPACT_ATOMS: atom_id res chain seq x y z
N MET A 1 42.40 21.27 54.32
CA MET A 1 41.40 21.66 55.30
C MET A 1 40.09 21.04 54.82
N ASN A 2 39.84 19.87 55.34
CA ASN A 2 38.92 19.52 56.45
C ASN A 2 37.50 19.82 56.02
N GLU A 3 36.61 18.97 55.97
CA GLU A 3 36.07 17.82 56.69
C GLU A 3 34.74 17.49 55.96
N GLU A 4 34.14 16.39 55.79
CA GLU A 4 34.19 15.14 56.55
C GLU A 4 33.50 14.04 55.72
N ARG A 5 34.13 12.92 55.65
CA ARG A 5 33.51 11.63 55.43
C ARG A 5 32.85 11.15 56.69
N ARG A 6 31.67 10.56 56.57
CA ARG A 6 31.03 9.55 57.44
C ARG A 6 29.51 9.68 57.22
N THR A 7 28.69 8.65 57.01
CA THR A 7 28.72 7.34 57.62
C THR A 7 27.90 6.38 56.73
N GLN A 8 28.51 5.26 56.45
CA GLN A 8 27.84 4.04 56.03
C GLN A 8 27.15 3.34 57.20
N GLN A 9 26.21 2.48 56.84
CA GLN A 9 25.74 1.27 57.56
C GLN A 9 24.62 1.45 58.58
N GLY A 10 23.59 0.62 58.32
CA GLY A 10 22.80 0.01 59.34
C GLY A 10 21.30 0.03 59.14
N ARG A 11 20.74 -0.94 58.47
CA ARG A 11 19.84 -1.93 59.10
C ARG A 11 19.19 -2.81 58.05
N GLN A 12 19.67 -4.03 58.00
CA GLN A 12 18.88 -5.21 57.61
C GLN A 12 17.99 -5.58 58.79
N GLN A 13 16.88 -6.17 58.40
CA GLN A 13 16.07 -7.16 59.12
C GLN A 13 14.64 -6.76 59.46
N GLU A 14 13.82 -7.75 59.00
CA GLU A 14 12.52 -8.20 59.54
C GLU A 14 11.31 -7.38 59.10
N VAL A 15 10.25 -7.97 58.52
CA VAL A 15 9.53 -9.22 58.86
C VAL A 15 8.67 -9.66 57.65
N ALA A 16 8.74 -10.91 57.33
CA ALA A 16 7.76 -11.62 56.49
C ALA A 16 6.42 -11.77 57.21
N ARG A 17 5.33 -11.41 56.58
CA ARG A 17 4.00 -12.03 56.77
C ARG A 17 3.10 -11.72 55.59
N GLY A 18 2.83 -12.69 54.80
CA GLY A 18 1.59 -13.28 54.35
C GLY A 18 0.53 -12.33 53.82
N ASN A 19 0.36 -12.32 52.49
CA ASN A 19 -0.97 -12.13 51.93
C ASN A 19 -1.10 -13.02 50.70
N SER A 20 -2.13 -13.87 50.71
CA SER A 20 -2.57 -14.72 49.65
C SER A 20 -2.87 -13.95 48.37
N PRO A 21 -2.71 -14.56 47.17
CA PRO A 21 -3.08 -13.90 45.92
C PRO A 21 -4.59 -13.83 45.80
N ALA A 22 -5.10 -12.62 45.75
CA ALA A 22 -6.46 -12.37 45.26
C ALA A 22 -6.53 -12.85 43.82
N THR A 23 -7.33 -13.83 43.56
CA THR A 23 -7.74 -14.29 42.23
C THR A 23 -8.55 -13.19 41.57
N ASP A 24 -7.89 -12.36 40.80
CA ASP A 24 -8.56 -11.52 39.81
C ASP A 24 -9.07 -12.38 38.66
N LYS A 25 -10.31 -12.87 38.82
CA LYS A 25 -11.15 -13.34 37.74
C LYS A 25 -11.68 -12.15 36.99
N ASN A 26 -10.94 -11.63 36.02
CA ASN A 26 -11.47 -10.79 34.95
C ASN A 26 -10.66 -10.96 33.67
N LEU A 27 -10.64 -12.17 33.17
CA LEU A 27 -10.23 -12.53 31.83
C LEU A 27 -11.48 -13.11 31.14
N SER A 28 -12.32 -12.25 30.60
CA SER A 28 -13.17 -12.60 29.45
C SER A 28 -14.04 -11.41 29.02
N SER A 29 -13.52 -10.59 28.18
CA SER A 29 -14.25 -10.09 27.04
C SER A 29 -13.27 -10.08 25.90
N ALA A 30 -13.08 -11.24 25.29
CA ALA A 30 -12.62 -11.30 23.93
C ALA A 30 -13.69 -10.56 23.11
N SER A 31 -13.46 -9.26 22.87
CA SER A 31 -14.21 -8.51 21.90
C SER A 31 -14.13 -9.29 20.60
N SER A 32 -15.26 -9.69 20.05
CA SER A 32 -15.36 -10.21 18.70
C SER A 32 -14.47 -9.34 17.81
N PRO A 33 -13.65 -9.90 16.92
CA PRO A 33 -12.79 -9.10 16.06
C PRO A 33 -13.68 -8.05 15.39
N ALA A 34 -13.40 -6.76 15.64
CA ALA A 34 -14.19 -5.68 15.08
C ALA A 34 -14.30 -5.93 13.57
N SER A 35 -15.52 -5.98 13.05
CA SER A 35 -15.76 -6.25 11.63
C SER A 35 -14.95 -5.26 10.80
N LEU A 36 -14.21 -5.74 9.81
CA LEU A 36 -13.41 -4.89 8.92
C LEU A 36 -14.31 -3.83 8.29
N ARG A 37 -13.88 -2.57 8.31
CA ARG A 37 -14.41 -1.50 7.47
C ARG A 37 -13.36 -1.17 6.43
N ILE A 38 -13.67 -1.38 5.17
CA ILE A 38 -12.72 -1.30 4.07
C ILE A 38 -13.00 -0.03 3.26
N LEU A 39 -11.98 0.80 3.13
CA LEU A 39 -11.95 1.92 2.18
C LEU A 39 -11.19 1.49 0.94
N ILE A 40 -11.82 1.63 -0.23
CA ILE A 40 -11.22 1.34 -1.53
C ILE A 40 -10.97 2.64 -2.28
N THR A 41 -9.80 2.72 -2.92
CA THR A 41 -9.45 3.72 -3.92
C THR A 41 -8.70 3.07 -5.09
N ASN A 42 -8.36 3.84 -6.12
CA ASN A 42 -7.50 3.47 -7.24
C ASN A 42 -6.93 4.74 -7.90
N ASP A 43 -6.16 4.59 -8.97
CA ASP A 43 -5.74 5.69 -9.84
C ASP A 43 -6.35 5.61 -11.26
N ASP A 44 -6.87 4.48 -11.69
CA ASP A 44 -7.54 4.30 -12.98
C ASP A 44 -8.92 5.02 -13.05
N GLY A 45 -9.46 5.47 -11.91
CA GLY A 45 -10.71 6.22 -11.80
C GLY A 45 -11.94 5.41 -11.40
N ILE A 46 -13.03 6.14 -11.07
CA ILE A 46 -14.27 5.60 -10.45
C ILE A 46 -15.00 4.57 -11.32
N ASN A 47 -14.80 4.60 -12.65
CA ASN A 47 -15.43 3.70 -13.61
C ASN A 47 -14.49 2.60 -14.12
N ALA A 48 -13.31 2.45 -13.53
CA ALA A 48 -12.34 1.45 -13.95
C ALA A 48 -12.79 0.04 -13.53
N GLU A 49 -12.62 -0.94 -14.45
CA GLU A 49 -12.93 -2.36 -14.19
C GLU A 49 -12.17 -2.91 -12.98
N GLY A 50 -10.88 -2.53 -12.84
CA GLY A 50 -10.05 -2.94 -11.70
C GLY A 50 -10.57 -2.44 -10.34
N LEU A 51 -11.28 -1.31 -10.29
CA LEU A 51 -11.94 -0.83 -9.07
C LEU A 51 -13.10 -1.76 -8.66
N ASP A 52 -13.86 -2.25 -9.63
CA ASP A 52 -14.95 -3.20 -9.37
C ASP A 52 -14.39 -4.55 -8.93
N VAL A 53 -13.27 -4.99 -9.51
CA VAL A 53 -12.50 -6.17 -9.05
C VAL A 53 -12.03 -5.99 -7.61
N CYS A 54 -11.50 -4.82 -7.24
CA CYS A 54 -11.11 -4.53 -5.86
C CYS A 54 -12.32 -4.57 -4.90
N ALA A 55 -13.47 -4.07 -5.36
CA ALA A 55 -14.71 -4.14 -4.58
C ALA A 55 -15.20 -5.59 -4.38
N GLU A 56 -15.03 -6.47 -5.36
CA GLU A 56 -15.32 -7.91 -5.22
C GLU A 56 -14.39 -8.55 -4.19
N ILE A 57 -13.09 -8.28 -4.26
CA ILE A 57 -12.10 -8.73 -3.29
C ILE A 57 -12.46 -8.27 -1.87
N ALA A 58 -12.83 -7.00 -1.71
CA ALA A 58 -13.20 -6.43 -0.42
C ALA A 58 -14.47 -7.07 0.15
N ARG A 59 -15.49 -7.32 -0.69
CA ARG A 59 -16.73 -7.99 -0.24
C ARG A 59 -16.50 -9.43 0.19
N ALA A 60 -15.47 -10.11 -0.31
CA ALA A 60 -15.06 -11.42 0.22
C ALA A 60 -14.43 -11.34 1.62
N LEU A 61 -14.12 -10.14 2.12
CA LEU A 61 -13.53 -9.89 3.43
C LEU A 61 -14.52 -9.25 4.42
N SER A 62 -15.43 -8.38 3.93
CA SER A 62 -16.38 -7.62 4.75
C SER A 62 -17.55 -7.09 3.93
N ASP A 63 -18.72 -6.96 4.58
CA ASP A 63 -19.90 -6.26 4.02
C ASP A 63 -19.81 -4.74 4.16
N ASP A 64 -18.90 -4.20 4.99
CA ASP A 64 -18.75 -2.77 5.24
C ASP A 64 -17.65 -2.18 4.34
N VAL A 65 -18.01 -2.00 3.07
CA VAL A 65 -17.11 -1.55 2.00
C VAL A 65 -17.51 -0.17 1.50
N TRP A 66 -16.55 0.74 1.46
CA TRP A 66 -16.67 2.12 0.98
C TRP A 66 -15.72 2.36 -0.17
N ILE A 67 -16.19 3.01 -1.23
CA ILE A 67 -15.40 3.32 -2.41
C ILE A 67 -15.31 4.84 -2.54
N VAL A 68 -14.10 5.37 -2.53
CA VAL A 68 -13.81 6.77 -2.80
C VAL A 68 -12.63 6.80 -3.76
N ALA A 69 -12.89 7.17 -5.02
CA ALA A 69 -11.91 7.06 -6.09
C ALA A 69 -11.90 8.32 -6.96
N PRO A 70 -10.80 8.59 -7.69
CA PRO A 70 -10.70 9.70 -8.62
C PRO A 70 -11.81 9.66 -9.67
N GLU A 71 -12.30 10.83 -10.07
CA GLU A 71 -13.33 10.92 -11.13
C GLU A 71 -12.77 10.47 -12.49
N PHE A 72 -11.49 10.73 -12.74
CA PHE A 72 -10.77 10.40 -13.97
C PHE A 72 -9.47 9.68 -13.67
N ASP A 73 -8.85 9.10 -14.71
CA ASP A 73 -7.53 8.47 -14.65
C ASP A 73 -6.46 9.47 -14.12
N GLN A 74 -5.71 9.01 -13.13
CA GLN A 74 -4.64 9.71 -12.43
C GLN A 74 -3.32 8.91 -12.51
N SER A 75 -3.09 8.19 -13.62
CA SER A 75 -1.86 7.42 -13.80
C SER A 75 -0.61 8.30 -13.75
N GLY A 76 0.39 7.88 -13.00
CA GLY A 76 1.68 8.57 -12.91
C GLY A 76 1.71 9.80 -12.00
N VAL A 77 0.66 10.06 -11.20
CA VAL A 77 0.60 11.23 -10.31
C VAL A 77 1.44 11.09 -9.03
N SER A 78 1.95 9.90 -8.74
CA SER A 78 2.68 9.65 -7.50
C SER A 78 1.85 9.99 -6.25
N HIS A 79 2.48 10.29 -5.13
CA HIS A 79 1.82 10.67 -3.86
C HIS A 79 1.56 12.20 -3.81
N SER A 80 0.79 12.73 -4.79
CA SER A 80 0.47 14.15 -4.87
C SER A 80 -0.81 14.52 -4.13
N LEU A 81 -0.84 15.75 -3.57
CA LEU A 81 -1.97 16.36 -2.88
C LEU A 81 -2.51 17.56 -3.66
N SER A 82 -3.83 17.69 -3.78
CA SER A 82 -4.49 18.83 -4.39
C SER A 82 -4.64 19.99 -3.40
N LEU A 83 -3.54 20.67 -3.08
CA LEU A 83 -3.57 21.79 -2.11
C LEU A 83 -4.05 23.12 -2.70
N ASN A 84 -3.89 23.30 -4.02
CA ASN A 84 -4.18 24.58 -4.70
C ASN A 84 -5.51 24.58 -5.47
N ASP A 85 -6.13 23.40 -5.64
CA ASP A 85 -7.41 23.24 -6.30
C ASP A 85 -8.45 22.65 -5.32
N PRO A 86 -9.69 23.17 -5.31
CA PRO A 86 -10.73 22.63 -4.45
C PRO A 86 -11.17 21.25 -4.92
N LEU A 87 -11.21 20.29 -3.98
CA LEU A 87 -11.76 18.97 -4.23
C LEU A 87 -13.28 19.04 -4.43
N ARG A 88 -13.80 18.27 -5.37
CA ARG A 88 -15.24 18.09 -5.60
C ARG A 88 -15.61 16.62 -5.38
N LEU A 89 -16.52 16.39 -4.45
CA LEU A 89 -17.04 15.08 -4.11
C LEU A 89 -18.42 14.90 -4.77
N ARG A 90 -18.61 13.79 -5.48
CA ARG A 90 -19.87 13.42 -6.09
C ARG A 90 -20.29 12.01 -5.69
N PRO A 91 -21.48 11.80 -5.09
CA PRO A 91 -22.00 10.47 -4.88
C PRO A 91 -22.32 9.81 -6.24
N VAL A 92 -21.91 8.55 -6.38
CA VAL A 92 -22.14 7.72 -7.59
C VAL A 92 -23.19 6.65 -7.28
N ALA A 93 -23.09 6.03 -6.10
CA ALA A 93 -24.02 5.05 -5.57
C ALA A 93 -23.94 5.05 -4.02
N GLU A 94 -24.71 4.18 -3.39
CA GLU A 94 -24.55 3.95 -1.97
C GLU A 94 -23.11 3.54 -1.64
N ARG A 95 -22.45 4.25 -0.71
CA ARG A 95 -21.03 4.05 -0.31
C ARG A 95 -20.02 4.09 -1.47
N ARG A 96 -20.39 4.74 -2.59
CA ARG A 96 -19.50 4.93 -3.75
C ARG A 96 -19.47 6.41 -4.17
N PHE A 97 -18.28 7.00 -4.15
CA PHE A 97 -18.07 8.43 -4.36
C PHE A 97 -16.92 8.67 -5.34
N ALA A 98 -17.11 9.65 -6.23
CA ALA A 98 -16.07 10.15 -7.11
C ALA A 98 -15.51 11.46 -6.55
N VAL A 99 -14.19 11.63 -6.59
CA VAL A 99 -13.48 12.84 -6.19
C VAL A 99 -12.75 13.41 -7.39
N LYS A 100 -12.91 14.70 -7.66
CA LYS A 100 -12.02 15.40 -8.58
C LYS A 100 -10.72 15.69 -7.84
N GLY A 101 -9.81 14.73 -7.84
CA GLY A 101 -8.54 14.74 -7.11
C GLY A 101 -7.74 13.49 -7.37
N THR A 102 -6.66 13.31 -6.64
CA THR A 102 -5.73 12.18 -6.73
C THR A 102 -6.19 10.99 -5.87
N PRO A 103 -5.57 9.79 -5.99
CA PRO A 103 -5.82 8.68 -5.06
C PRO A 103 -5.54 9.04 -3.60
N THR A 104 -4.51 9.83 -3.34
CA THR A 104 -4.18 10.38 -2.02
C THR A 104 -5.33 11.21 -1.46
N ASP A 105 -5.83 12.17 -2.25
CA ASP A 105 -7.00 12.98 -1.88
C ASP A 105 -8.22 12.12 -1.59
N CYS A 106 -8.42 11.04 -2.35
CA CYS A 106 -9.54 10.12 -2.16
C CYS A 106 -9.49 9.39 -0.83
N VAL A 107 -8.30 8.93 -0.40
CA VAL A 107 -8.12 8.27 0.90
C VAL A 107 -8.36 9.27 2.03
N ILE A 108 -7.84 10.49 1.93
CA ILE A 108 -8.09 11.55 2.92
C ILE A 108 -9.59 11.88 2.98
N MET A 109 -10.24 12.11 1.84
CA MET A 109 -11.67 12.40 1.78
C MET A 109 -12.51 11.25 2.32
N GLY A 110 -12.17 10.02 1.98
CA GLY A 110 -12.83 8.81 2.45
C GLY A 110 -12.77 8.69 3.97
N SER A 111 -11.59 8.76 4.54
CA SER A 111 -11.35 8.56 5.97
C SER A 111 -11.73 9.74 6.85
N ARG A 112 -11.62 10.99 6.36
CA ARG A 112 -11.82 12.20 7.17
C ARG A 112 -13.17 12.89 6.96
N HIS A 113 -13.86 12.64 5.83
CA HIS A 113 -15.05 13.37 5.47
C HIS A 113 -16.25 12.48 5.10
N VAL A 114 -16.06 11.44 4.29
CA VAL A 114 -17.16 10.59 3.80
C VAL A 114 -17.61 9.62 4.90
N ILE A 115 -16.67 8.92 5.52
CA ILE A 115 -16.94 7.95 6.60
C ILE A 115 -16.85 8.67 7.94
N LYS A 116 -17.99 8.93 8.57
CA LYS A 116 -18.08 9.83 9.75
C LYS A 116 -18.16 9.10 11.10
N ASP A 117 -18.76 7.93 11.13
CA ASP A 117 -19.13 7.22 12.36
C ASP A 117 -17.96 6.41 12.95
N ARG A 118 -17.14 5.77 12.10
CA ARG A 118 -15.99 4.96 12.51
C ARG A 118 -14.95 4.96 11.40
N GLN A 119 -13.70 5.15 11.74
CA GLN A 119 -12.59 5.12 10.79
C GLN A 119 -12.51 3.78 10.03
N PRO A 120 -12.04 3.77 8.77
CA PRO A 120 -11.66 2.54 8.10
C PRO A 120 -10.61 1.77 8.89
N THR A 121 -10.67 0.45 8.84
CA THR A 121 -9.71 -0.46 9.47
C THR A 121 -8.79 -1.12 8.45
N LEU A 122 -9.06 -0.90 7.16
CA LEU A 122 -8.28 -1.40 6.04
C LEU A 122 -8.44 -0.46 4.85
N VAL A 123 -7.34 -0.14 4.17
CA VAL A 123 -7.33 0.52 2.87
C VAL A 123 -6.89 -0.47 1.80
N LEU A 124 -7.67 -0.59 0.72
CA LEU A 124 -7.30 -1.30 -0.49
C LEU A 124 -7.21 -0.30 -1.65
N SER A 125 -6.05 -0.17 -2.24
CA SER A 125 -5.83 0.68 -3.41
C SER A 125 -5.61 -0.19 -4.64
N GLY A 126 -6.48 -0.10 -5.63
CA GLY A 126 -6.41 -0.90 -6.86
C GLY A 126 -7.77 -1.49 -7.29
N VAL A 127 -7.86 -2.59 -8.06
CA VAL A 127 -6.71 -3.33 -8.62
C VAL A 127 -6.20 -2.59 -9.86
N ASN A 128 -4.96 -2.15 -9.85
CA ASN A 128 -4.39 -1.42 -10.97
C ASN A 128 -4.29 -2.30 -12.23
N ARG A 129 -4.60 -1.71 -13.39
CA ARG A 129 -4.38 -2.32 -14.70
C ARG A 129 -2.93 -2.14 -15.14
N GLY A 130 -2.06 -2.99 -14.68
CA GLY A 130 -0.62 -2.96 -14.88
C GLY A 130 0.09 -3.27 -13.57
N ARG A 131 1.32 -3.74 -13.66
CA ARG A 131 2.13 -3.97 -12.46
C ARG A 131 2.63 -2.64 -11.90
N ASN A 132 2.83 -2.59 -10.58
CA ASN A 132 3.56 -1.56 -9.87
C ASN A 132 4.71 -2.23 -9.11
N ALA A 133 5.80 -2.53 -9.81
CA ALA A 133 6.95 -3.27 -9.31
C ALA A 133 8.26 -2.55 -9.64
N GLY A 134 9.29 -2.74 -8.83
CA GLY A 134 10.54 -1.98 -8.98
C GLY A 134 10.33 -0.48 -8.79
N GLU A 135 10.96 0.34 -9.64
CA GLU A 135 10.86 1.80 -9.59
C GLU A 135 9.47 2.34 -9.95
N ASP A 136 8.58 1.53 -10.58
CA ASP A 136 7.21 1.95 -10.89
C ASP A 136 6.44 2.33 -9.62
N VAL A 137 6.81 1.75 -8.47
CA VAL A 137 6.28 2.06 -7.13
C VAL A 137 6.31 3.57 -6.84
N ILE A 138 7.37 4.28 -7.26
CA ILE A 138 7.57 5.71 -6.95
C ILE A 138 6.59 6.59 -7.73
N TYR A 139 6.18 6.18 -8.93
CA TYR A 139 5.27 6.93 -9.79
C TYR A 139 3.80 6.52 -9.63
N SER A 140 3.54 5.41 -8.95
CA SER A 140 2.23 4.77 -8.88
C SER A 140 1.25 5.54 -8.00
N GLY A 141 0.12 5.94 -8.57
CA GLY A 141 -1.03 6.44 -7.84
C GLY A 141 -1.72 5.36 -7.00
N THR A 142 -1.71 4.10 -7.46
CA THR A 142 -2.21 2.95 -6.69
C THR A 142 -1.41 2.77 -5.40
N VAL A 143 -0.07 2.77 -5.49
CA VAL A 143 0.79 2.69 -4.30
C VAL A 143 0.59 3.91 -3.41
N ALA A 144 0.43 5.10 -3.99
CA ALA A 144 0.19 6.34 -3.25
C ALA A 144 -1.08 6.29 -2.38
N GLY A 145 -2.18 5.70 -2.87
CA GLY A 145 -3.38 5.49 -2.07
C GLY A 145 -3.12 4.61 -0.83
N ALA A 146 -2.30 3.56 -0.98
CA ALA A 146 -1.91 2.72 0.15
C ALA A 146 -0.92 3.43 1.09
N VAL A 147 0.02 4.23 0.56
CA VAL A 147 0.91 5.10 1.33
C VAL A 147 0.11 6.03 2.23
N GLU A 148 -0.90 6.73 1.68
CA GLU A 148 -1.72 7.64 2.47
C GLU A 148 -2.50 6.92 3.57
N GLY A 149 -3.08 5.75 3.27
CA GLY A 149 -3.74 4.93 4.28
C GLY A 149 -2.78 4.56 5.42
N THR A 150 -1.54 4.22 5.11
CA THR A 150 -0.49 3.90 6.09
C THR A 150 -0.11 5.12 6.93
N ILE A 151 0.05 6.29 6.32
CA ILE A 151 0.29 7.57 7.03
C ILE A 151 -0.84 7.88 8.01
N LEU A 152 -2.09 7.55 7.65
CA LEU A 152 -3.25 7.71 8.52
C LEU A 152 -3.36 6.61 9.61
N GLY A 153 -2.38 5.71 9.71
CA GLY A 153 -2.34 4.62 10.69
C GLY A 153 -3.26 3.44 10.35
N ILE A 154 -3.68 3.32 9.11
CA ILE A 154 -4.59 2.27 8.65
C ILE A 154 -3.78 1.21 7.90
N PRO A 155 -3.87 -0.10 8.24
CA PRO A 155 -3.33 -1.18 7.43
C PRO A 155 -3.72 -1.02 5.95
N SER A 156 -2.73 -1.05 5.04
CA SER A 156 -2.96 -0.67 3.65
C SER A 156 -2.30 -1.60 2.66
N PHE A 157 -3.03 -1.91 1.57
CA PHE A 157 -2.56 -2.73 0.47
C PHE A 157 -2.69 -1.98 -0.85
N ALA A 158 -1.64 -2.02 -1.66
CA ALA A 158 -1.67 -1.69 -3.07
C ALA A 158 -1.80 -3.00 -3.87
N LEU A 159 -2.80 -3.10 -4.74
CA LEU A 159 -3.11 -4.29 -5.51
C LEU A 159 -2.96 -3.99 -7.00
N SER A 160 -2.17 -4.79 -7.73
CA SER A 160 -1.88 -4.56 -9.15
C SER A 160 -1.89 -5.86 -9.93
N GLN A 161 -2.58 -5.89 -11.08
CA GLN A 161 -2.63 -7.02 -12.00
C GLN A 161 -1.70 -6.74 -13.18
N ALA A 162 -0.59 -7.47 -13.27
CA ALA A 162 0.30 -7.38 -14.41
C ALA A 162 -0.39 -7.82 -15.71
N TYR A 163 -0.03 -7.20 -16.84
CA TYR A 163 -0.44 -7.66 -18.15
C TYR A 163 0.54 -7.22 -19.24
N LYS A 164 0.69 -8.03 -20.31
CA LYS A 164 1.76 -7.86 -21.30
C LYS A 164 1.37 -7.03 -22.53
N SER A 165 0.08 -6.86 -22.81
CA SER A 165 -0.37 -6.15 -24.01
C SER A 165 -1.66 -5.40 -23.78
N ARG A 166 -1.64 -4.08 -24.02
CA ARG A 166 -2.82 -3.20 -23.93
C ARG A 166 -3.88 -3.47 -25.01
N SER A 167 -3.57 -4.25 -26.05
CA SER A 167 -4.40 -4.35 -27.23
C SER A 167 -5.03 -5.72 -27.50
N ALA A 168 -4.64 -6.79 -26.84
CA ALA A 168 -5.02 -8.15 -27.23
C ALA A 168 -6.01 -8.86 -26.29
N ASN A 169 -5.87 -8.73 -24.97
CA ASN A 169 -6.73 -9.41 -24.00
C ASN A 169 -6.95 -8.51 -22.76
N PRO A 170 -8.10 -8.64 -22.07
CA PRO A 170 -8.28 -8.03 -20.76
C PRO A 170 -7.25 -8.63 -19.76
N PRO A 171 -6.90 -7.92 -18.70
CA PRO A 171 -6.08 -8.46 -17.62
C PRO A 171 -6.72 -9.72 -17.00
N HIS A 172 -5.92 -10.61 -16.49
CA HIS A 172 -6.37 -11.82 -15.78
C HIS A 172 -6.94 -11.49 -14.39
N TRP A 173 -8.01 -10.70 -14.34
CA TRP A 173 -8.64 -10.25 -13.09
C TRP A 173 -9.00 -11.39 -12.14
N ALA A 174 -9.37 -12.56 -12.69
CA ALA A 174 -9.67 -13.77 -11.93
C ALA A 174 -8.51 -14.17 -10.99
N THR A 175 -7.27 -13.87 -11.37
CA THR A 175 -6.09 -14.17 -10.54
C THR A 175 -6.08 -13.30 -9.29
N ALA A 176 -6.31 -12.00 -9.41
CA ALA A 176 -6.44 -11.12 -8.25
C ALA A 176 -7.64 -11.49 -7.37
N ILE A 177 -8.82 -11.73 -7.96
CA ILE A 177 -10.05 -12.13 -7.24
C ILE A 177 -9.82 -13.39 -6.42
N ARG A 178 -9.17 -14.40 -7.00
CA ARG A 178 -8.95 -15.69 -6.33
C ARG A 178 -7.98 -15.60 -5.17
N PHE A 179 -6.87 -14.87 -5.32
CA PHE A 179 -5.76 -14.95 -4.36
C PHE A 179 -5.73 -13.79 -3.34
N ALA A 180 -6.21 -12.59 -3.71
CA ALA A 180 -6.09 -11.42 -2.84
C ALA A 180 -6.77 -11.59 -1.48
N PRO A 181 -8.00 -12.13 -1.36
CA PRO A 181 -8.66 -12.23 -0.05
C PRO A 181 -7.85 -13.05 0.96
N GLU A 182 -7.27 -14.16 0.51
CA GLU A 182 -6.47 -15.03 1.39
C GLU A 182 -5.13 -14.37 1.77
N ILE A 183 -4.46 -13.72 0.82
CA ILE A 183 -3.22 -12.98 1.09
C ILE A 183 -3.49 -11.89 2.13
N ILE A 184 -4.54 -11.10 1.95
CA ILE A 184 -4.90 -10.01 2.86
C ILE A 184 -5.18 -10.56 4.26
N ARG A 185 -5.98 -11.64 4.40
CA ARG A 185 -6.27 -12.26 5.71
C ARG A 185 -5.00 -12.71 6.42
N ARG A 186 -4.11 -13.43 5.73
CA ARG A 186 -2.86 -13.94 6.32
C ARG A 186 -1.93 -12.81 6.76
N VAL A 187 -1.80 -11.78 5.95
CA VAL A 187 -0.94 -10.64 6.28
C VAL A 187 -1.51 -9.85 7.46
N LEU A 188 -2.83 -9.61 7.50
CA LEU A 188 -3.48 -8.96 8.65
C LEU A 188 -3.32 -9.79 9.94
N GLN A 189 -3.41 -11.12 9.85
CA GLN A 189 -3.20 -12.02 11.01
C GLN A 189 -1.75 -11.99 11.50
N ALA A 190 -0.78 -11.85 10.60
CA ALA A 190 0.63 -11.72 10.95
C ALA A 190 0.95 -10.36 11.61
N GLY A 191 0.10 -9.36 11.39
CA GLY A 191 0.32 -7.98 11.82
C GLY A 191 1.20 -7.20 10.86
N ILE A 192 0.82 -5.96 10.57
CA ILE A 192 1.58 -5.05 9.70
C ILE A 192 2.17 -3.95 10.59
N PRO A 193 3.50 -3.70 10.54
CA PRO A 193 4.11 -2.57 11.24
C PRO A 193 3.49 -1.23 10.81
N HIS A 194 3.49 -0.23 11.69
CA HIS A 194 2.81 1.06 11.45
C HIS A 194 3.27 1.78 10.19
N ASP A 195 4.55 1.68 9.84
CA ASP A 195 5.14 2.43 8.72
C ASP A 195 5.28 1.57 7.46
N VAL A 196 4.55 0.46 7.38
CA VAL A 196 4.64 -0.51 6.28
C VAL A 196 3.30 -0.65 5.58
N LEU A 197 3.31 -0.51 4.26
CA LEU A 197 2.23 -0.95 3.39
C LEU A 197 2.62 -2.24 2.66
N ILE A 198 1.63 -2.95 2.16
CA ILE A 198 1.86 -4.18 1.41
C ILE A 198 1.52 -3.95 -0.06
N ASN A 199 2.53 -4.08 -0.91
CA ASN A 199 2.36 -4.01 -2.36
C ASN A 199 2.24 -5.43 -2.93
N VAL A 200 1.07 -5.76 -3.50
CA VAL A 200 0.79 -7.08 -4.08
C VAL A 200 0.65 -6.94 -5.58
N ASN A 201 1.48 -7.67 -6.31
CA ASN A 201 1.40 -7.75 -7.75
C ASN A 201 1.04 -9.17 -8.19
N PHE A 202 -0.03 -9.30 -8.96
CA PHE A 202 -0.47 -10.57 -9.54
C PHE A 202 0.15 -10.75 -10.93
N PRO A 203 0.66 -11.96 -11.28
CA PRO A 203 1.27 -12.21 -12.58
C PRO A 203 0.24 -12.21 -13.71
N ASP A 204 0.69 -11.96 -14.93
CA ASP A 204 -0.13 -11.97 -16.14
C ASP A 204 -0.39 -13.41 -16.64
N CYS A 205 -1.13 -14.17 -15.87
CA CYS A 205 -1.52 -15.54 -16.18
C CYS A 205 -2.85 -15.92 -15.50
N ALA A 206 -3.47 -16.98 -15.96
CA ALA A 206 -4.67 -17.53 -15.33
C ALA A 206 -4.39 -18.05 -13.92
N PRO A 207 -5.40 -18.12 -13.03
CA PRO A 207 -5.22 -18.58 -11.64
C PRO A 207 -4.55 -19.95 -11.51
N GLU A 208 -4.79 -20.86 -12.45
CA GLU A 208 -4.27 -22.22 -12.50
C GLU A 208 -2.77 -22.27 -12.84
N GLU A 209 -2.25 -21.23 -13.49
CA GLU A 209 -0.86 -21.10 -13.91
C GLU A 209 0.02 -20.41 -12.86
N VAL A 210 -0.59 -19.90 -11.76
CA VAL A 210 0.14 -19.26 -10.67
C VAL A 210 0.97 -20.29 -9.92
N LYS A 211 2.30 -20.10 -9.92
CA LYS A 211 3.26 -21.03 -9.28
C LYS A 211 3.46 -20.78 -7.79
N GLY A 212 2.62 -19.94 -7.18
CA GLY A 212 2.65 -19.65 -5.75
C GLY A 212 2.88 -18.18 -5.43
N ILE A 213 3.07 -17.91 -4.15
CA ILE A 213 3.29 -16.56 -3.58
C ILE A 213 4.75 -16.43 -3.19
N ALA A 214 5.36 -15.27 -3.46
CA ALA A 214 6.70 -14.91 -3.03
C ALA A 214 6.66 -13.63 -2.19
N VAL A 215 7.27 -13.66 -1.02
CA VAL A 215 7.64 -12.42 -0.31
C VAL A 215 8.91 -11.90 -0.96
N THR A 216 8.90 -10.64 -1.38
CA THR A 216 9.92 -10.09 -2.26
C THR A 216 10.46 -8.75 -1.78
N ALA A 217 11.66 -8.41 -2.22
CA ALA A 217 12.16 -7.05 -2.18
C ALA A 217 11.71 -6.28 -3.42
N GLN A 218 11.71 -4.94 -3.33
CA GLN A 218 11.53 -4.06 -4.47
C GLN A 218 12.70 -4.26 -5.46
N GLY A 219 12.38 -4.57 -6.70
CA GLY A 219 13.35 -4.75 -7.77
C GLY A 219 13.82 -3.45 -8.40
N ARG A 220 14.61 -3.59 -9.47
CA ARG A 220 15.03 -2.47 -10.32
C ARG A 220 14.70 -2.75 -11.78
N ASN A 221 13.93 -1.86 -12.41
CA ASN A 221 13.57 -1.91 -13.83
C ASN A 221 14.72 -1.37 -14.69
N ARG A 222 15.85 -2.05 -14.72
CA ARG A 222 17.01 -1.64 -15.57
C ARG A 222 16.70 -1.69 -17.07
N GLN A 223 15.53 -2.19 -17.43
CA GLN A 223 15.10 -2.48 -18.82
C GLN A 223 14.14 -1.43 -19.38
N GLU A 224 13.67 -0.48 -18.59
CA GLU A 224 12.72 0.53 -19.04
C GLU A 224 13.41 1.90 -19.02
N ARG A 225 13.25 2.66 -20.10
CA ARG A 225 13.68 4.05 -20.18
C ARG A 225 12.50 4.92 -20.53
N LEU A 226 12.43 6.07 -19.88
CA LEU A 226 11.53 7.14 -20.31
C LEU A 226 12.09 7.76 -21.59
N GLN A 227 11.24 7.85 -22.61
CA GLN A 227 11.53 8.49 -23.89
C GLN A 227 10.51 9.59 -24.14
N ILE A 228 10.97 10.67 -24.74
CA ILE A 228 10.09 11.74 -25.23
C ILE A 228 9.71 11.42 -26.68
N ASP A 229 8.42 11.23 -26.93
CA ASP A 229 7.84 11.11 -28.27
C ASP A 229 7.29 12.48 -28.70
N ALA A 230 8.02 13.14 -29.61
CA ALA A 230 7.67 14.46 -30.11
C ALA A 230 6.70 14.34 -31.32
N ARG A 231 5.60 15.08 -31.28
CA ARG A 231 4.57 15.12 -32.35
C ARG A 231 4.13 16.55 -32.61
N HIS A 232 3.33 16.72 -33.66
CA HIS A 232 2.70 17.98 -33.99
C HIS A 232 1.18 17.80 -34.14
N ASP A 233 0.41 18.77 -33.70
CA ASP A 233 -1.03 18.83 -33.94
C ASP A 233 -1.35 19.22 -35.40
N GLY A 234 -2.65 19.18 -35.76
CA GLY A 234 -3.11 19.58 -37.09
C GLY A 234 -2.87 21.06 -37.45
N ARG A 235 -2.37 21.88 -36.52
CA ARG A 235 -2.02 23.28 -36.70
C ARG A 235 -0.51 23.53 -36.71
N GLY A 236 0.29 22.44 -36.58
CA GLY A 236 1.75 22.52 -36.57
C GLY A 236 2.36 22.82 -35.19
N ASN A 237 1.57 22.92 -34.10
CA ASN A 237 2.11 23.11 -32.77
C ASN A 237 2.71 21.80 -32.24
N ALA A 238 3.94 21.89 -31.69
CA ALA A 238 4.60 20.74 -31.10
C ALA A 238 3.96 20.33 -29.77
N TYR A 239 3.81 19.01 -29.55
CA TYR A 239 3.45 18.42 -28.27
C TYR A 239 4.24 17.15 -28.02
N TYR A 240 4.34 16.71 -26.79
CA TYR A 240 5.27 15.67 -26.38
C TYR A 240 4.58 14.65 -25.48
N TRP A 241 4.91 13.37 -25.70
CA TRP A 241 4.51 12.30 -24.81
C TRP A 241 5.72 11.75 -24.08
N ILE A 242 5.57 11.47 -22.78
CA ILE A 242 6.49 10.62 -22.06
C ILE A 242 6.07 9.18 -22.29
N ALA A 243 6.94 8.37 -22.86
CA ALA A 243 6.68 6.97 -23.17
C ALA A 243 7.70 6.05 -22.47
N TYR A 244 7.23 4.90 -22.01
CA TYR A 244 8.10 3.84 -21.53
C TYR A 244 8.57 2.98 -22.70
N VAL A 245 9.89 2.86 -22.87
CA VAL A 245 10.50 1.98 -23.86
C VAL A 245 11.14 0.81 -23.13
N ARG A 246 10.61 -0.39 -23.38
CA ARG A 246 11.23 -1.62 -22.89
C ARG A 246 12.53 -1.88 -23.63
N MET A 247 13.63 -1.93 -22.91
CA MET A 247 14.90 -2.39 -23.44
C MET A 247 15.05 -3.90 -23.14
N ARG A 248 15.59 -4.65 -24.11
CA ARG A 248 16.03 -6.03 -23.83
C ARG A 248 17.25 -5.93 -22.89
N GLY A 249 17.05 -6.28 -21.63
CA GLY A 249 18.03 -6.13 -20.57
C GLY A 249 18.41 -7.45 -19.90
N MET A 250 19.23 -7.33 -18.89
CA MET A 250 19.59 -8.46 -18.03
C MET A 250 18.37 -9.01 -17.29
N PRO A 251 18.35 -10.31 -16.96
CA PRO A 251 17.29 -10.89 -16.13
C PRO A 251 17.17 -10.12 -14.80
N PRO A 252 15.97 -10.01 -14.23
CA PRO A 252 15.78 -9.37 -12.94
C PRO A 252 16.54 -10.13 -11.86
N ALA A 253 17.00 -9.41 -10.83
CA ALA A 253 17.65 -10.04 -9.69
C ALA A 253 16.69 -10.97 -8.94
N ASP A 254 17.19 -12.11 -8.49
CA ASP A 254 16.41 -13.08 -7.70
C ASP A 254 15.87 -12.45 -6.41
N GLY A 255 14.72 -12.95 -5.96
CA GLY A 255 14.08 -12.47 -4.73
C GLY A 255 13.37 -11.11 -4.85
N THR A 256 13.28 -10.54 -6.07
CA THR A 256 12.57 -9.29 -6.32
C THR A 256 11.14 -9.50 -6.84
N ASP A 257 10.31 -8.47 -6.70
CA ASP A 257 8.95 -8.42 -7.22
C ASP A 257 8.89 -8.65 -8.74
N ILE A 258 9.84 -8.07 -9.49
CA ILE A 258 9.95 -8.24 -10.94
C ILE A 258 10.30 -9.70 -11.30
N SER A 259 11.21 -10.32 -10.54
CA SER A 259 11.62 -11.71 -10.74
C SER A 259 10.46 -12.67 -10.45
N ALA A 260 9.73 -12.45 -9.36
CA ALA A 260 8.55 -13.26 -9.01
C ALA A 260 7.47 -13.22 -10.10
N LEU A 261 7.17 -12.01 -10.62
CA LEU A 261 6.21 -11.85 -11.72
C LEU A 261 6.65 -12.54 -13.02
N ALA A 262 7.96 -12.49 -13.33
CA ALA A 262 8.51 -13.18 -14.50
C ALA A 262 8.35 -14.70 -14.41
N ASP A 263 8.29 -15.23 -13.20
CA ASP A 263 8.14 -16.64 -12.87
C ASP A 263 6.67 -17.08 -12.68
N ASN A 264 5.69 -16.24 -13.02
CA ASN A 264 4.27 -16.47 -12.74
C ASN A 264 3.97 -16.68 -11.24
N ARG A 265 4.69 -16.00 -10.36
CA ARG A 265 4.43 -15.98 -8.91
C ARG A 265 3.83 -14.65 -8.50
N ILE A 266 2.94 -14.66 -7.53
CA ILE A 266 2.41 -13.45 -6.91
C ILE A 266 3.50 -12.83 -6.06
N ALA A 267 3.84 -11.57 -6.30
CA ALA A 267 4.80 -10.82 -5.51
C ALA A 267 4.09 -10.10 -4.36
N VAL A 268 4.54 -10.32 -3.14
CA VAL A 268 4.09 -9.63 -1.92
C VAL A 268 5.28 -8.90 -1.34
N THR A 269 5.31 -7.58 -1.52
CA THR A 269 6.44 -6.73 -1.16
C THR A 269 6.04 -5.79 -0.03
N PRO A 270 6.59 -5.92 1.19
CA PRO A 270 6.42 -4.90 2.21
C PRO A 270 7.25 -3.67 1.84
N LEU A 271 6.60 -2.50 1.78
CA LEU A 271 7.23 -1.21 1.48
C LEU A 271 7.19 -0.33 2.72
N ARG A 272 8.29 0.33 3.01
CA ARG A 272 8.42 1.25 4.15
C ARG A 272 8.23 2.69 3.71
N LEU A 273 7.60 3.50 4.57
CA LEU A 273 7.45 4.95 4.34
C LEU A 273 8.78 5.69 4.52
N ASP A 274 9.60 5.25 5.46
CA ASP A 274 10.92 5.82 5.71
C ASP A 274 11.90 5.41 4.61
N MET A 275 12.39 6.40 3.87
CA MET A 275 13.34 6.24 2.78
C MET A 275 14.79 6.48 3.20
N THR A 276 15.07 6.63 4.50
CA THR A 276 16.42 6.86 5.02
C THR A 276 17.31 5.65 4.78
N ASP A 277 18.46 5.87 4.14
CA ASP A 277 19.53 4.87 4.08
C ASP A 277 20.38 4.96 5.36
N GLU A 278 20.01 4.18 6.38
CA GLU A 278 20.70 4.20 7.69
C GLU A 278 22.21 3.87 7.59
N PRO A 279 22.66 2.89 6.79
CA PRO A 279 24.08 2.64 6.60
C PRO A 279 24.82 3.85 6.05
N PHE A 280 24.30 4.52 5.03
CA PHE A 280 24.91 5.71 4.45
C PHE A 280 24.82 6.92 5.38
N MET A 281 23.72 7.09 6.10
CA MET A 281 23.57 8.13 7.12
C MET A 281 24.70 8.05 8.16
N THR A 282 25.03 6.85 8.63
CA THR A 282 26.12 6.62 9.57
C THR A 282 27.50 7.00 8.99
N GLN A 283 27.73 6.69 7.68
CA GLN A 283 28.96 7.08 7.00
C GLN A 283 29.03 8.60 6.79
N LEU A 284 27.90 9.21 6.42
CA LEU A 284 27.81 10.63 6.17
C LEU A 284 28.05 11.46 7.44
N ALA A 285 27.62 10.99 8.59
CA ALA A 285 27.88 11.67 9.89
C ALA A 285 29.38 11.86 10.14
N GLN A 286 30.21 10.86 9.80
CA GLN A 286 31.69 10.93 9.95
C GLN A 286 32.35 12.00 9.07
N VAL A 287 31.66 12.52 8.06
CA VAL A 287 32.19 13.60 7.19
C VAL A 287 32.07 14.96 7.84
N PHE A 288 31.18 15.10 8.83
CA PHE A 288 30.89 16.38 9.49
C PHE A 288 31.38 16.42 10.96
N ASP A 289 31.91 15.32 11.48
CA ASP A 289 32.63 15.25 12.76
C ASP A 289 34.12 15.68 12.61
#